data_7a842d0218db266c910eba7c278c253f
#
_entry.id   7a842d0218db266c910eba7c278c253f
#
_cell.length_a   1.000
_cell.length_b   1.000
_cell.length_c   1.000
_cell.angle_alpha   90.00
_cell.angle_beta   90.00
_cell.angle_gamma   90.00
#
_symmetry.space_group_name_H-M   'P 1'
#
loop_
_entity.id
_entity.type
_entity.pdbx_description
1 polymer ?
#
loop_
_entity_poly.entity_id
_entity_poly.type
_entity_poly.pdbx_seq_one_letter_code
_entity_poly.pdbx_strand_id
1 'polypeptide(L)'
;GVAIAFDSRRMSPEFADEAALCLNANGIKAYIFPSLRPTPELSFALRDLNCIAGIVVTASHNPPEYNGYKVYWEDGAQITAPKDSQIISEVKAVTDYNTVKTMDKDEAKACGLYNVIGYDMDDRYMAALKKMSINGDIIKKVADDIKIVYTPFHGTGNIPVRRVLKELGFKHVYVVPEQEKPDPDFTTLEYPNPEDPKAFTLALKLAKEVDADIVLATDPDADRLGVYSKDTKTGEYQSFTGNMSAMLIAEYILSLIHISEPTRP
;
A
#
# COMPACT_ATOMS: atom_id res chain seq x y z
N GLY A 1 21.27 -2.83 4.26
CA GLY A 1 20.34 -3.75 3.60
C GLY A 1 19.36 -3.03 2.70
N VAL A 2 18.55 -3.80 1.96
CA VAL A 2 17.48 -3.30 1.09
C VAL A 2 16.22 -4.07 1.42
N ALA A 3 15.10 -3.36 1.68
CA ALA A 3 13.78 -3.97 1.88
C ALA A 3 13.06 -4.12 0.53
N ILE A 4 12.34 -5.24 0.33
CA ILE A 4 11.69 -5.54 -0.95
C ILE A 4 10.25 -6.00 -0.71
N ALA A 5 9.31 -5.33 -1.39
CA ALA A 5 7.90 -5.70 -1.44
C ALA A 5 7.42 -5.81 -2.89
N PHE A 6 6.26 -6.39 -3.08
CA PHE A 6 5.65 -6.59 -4.39
C PHE A 6 4.12 -6.64 -4.29
N ASP A 7 3.45 -6.36 -5.41
CA ASP A 7 2.00 -6.41 -5.54
C ASP A 7 1.50 -7.73 -6.15
N SER A 8 0.22 -7.77 -6.54
CA SER A 8 -0.44 -8.96 -7.09
C SER A 8 -0.17 -9.21 -8.57
N ARG A 9 0.59 -8.36 -9.27
CA ARG A 9 0.83 -8.46 -10.71
C ARG A 9 1.62 -9.69 -11.10
N ARG A 10 1.46 -10.09 -12.36
CA ARG A 10 2.22 -11.19 -12.95
C ARG A 10 3.72 -10.94 -12.77
N MET A 11 4.44 -11.98 -12.38
CA MET A 11 5.90 -12.00 -12.18
C MET A 11 6.41 -11.04 -11.08
N SER A 12 5.54 -10.36 -10.32
CA SER A 12 6.01 -9.47 -9.25
C SER A 12 6.79 -10.21 -8.16
N PRO A 13 6.37 -11.40 -7.68
CA PRO A 13 7.18 -12.19 -6.74
C PRO A 13 8.53 -12.61 -7.32
N GLU A 14 8.55 -13.08 -8.57
CA GLU A 14 9.76 -13.55 -9.24
C GLU A 14 10.75 -12.40 -9.46
N PHE A 15 10.29 -11.24 -9.91
CA PHE A 15 11.14 -10.06 -10.06
C PHE A 15 11.67 -9.55 -8.72
N ALA A 16 10.89 -9.65 -7.65
CA ALA A 16 11.34 -9.30 -6.31
C ALA A 16 12.42 -10.26 -5.81
N ASP A 17 12.26 -11.57 -6.06
CA ASP A 17 13.27 -12.58 -5.75
C ASP A 17 14.57 -12.34 -6.53
N GLU A 18 14.50 -12.14 -7.84
CA GLU A 18 15.69 -11.88 -8.67
C GLU A 18 16.41 -10.60 -8.24
N ALA A 19 15.67 -9.55 -7.89
CA ALA A 19 16.28 -8.34 -7.34
C ALA A 19 17.03 -8.63 -6.03
N ALA A 20 16.43 -9.43 -5.14
CA ALA A 20 17.09 -9.85 -3.89
C ALA A 20 18.35 -10.65 -4.15
N LEU A 21 18.33 -11.62 -5.06
CA LEU A 21 19.47 -12.48 -5.39
C LEU A 21 20.60 -11.72 -6.08
N CYS A 22 20.25 -10.73 -6.92
CA CYS A 22 21.25 -9.82 -7.51
C CYS A 22 21.94 -8.96 -6.43
N LEU A 23 21.19 -8.41 -5.46
CA LEU A 23 21.74 -7.70 -4.32
C LEU A 23 22.66 -8.60 -3.48
N ASN A 24 22.21 -9.82 -3.19
CA ASN A 24 22.98 -10.80 -2.40
C ASN A 24 24.29 -11.19 -3.08
N ALA A 25 24.30 -11.38 -4.40
CA ALA A 25 25.52 -11.66 -5.16
C ALA A 25 26.55 -10.52 -5.11
N ASN A 26 26.11 -9.32 -4.74
CA ASN A 26 26.96 -8.16 -4.50
C ASN A 26 27.22 -7.88 -3.00
N GLY A 27 26.92 -8.85 -2.12
CA GLY A 27 27.16 -8.76 -0.68
C GLY A 27 26.19 -7.86 0.08
N ILE A 28 25.07 -7.49 -0.55
CA ILE A 28 24.04 -6.61 0.03
C ILE A 28 22.93 -7.47 0.62
N LYS A 29 22.59 -7.28 1.89
CA LYS A 29 21.45 -7.97 2.52
C LYS A 29 20.13 -7.51 1.90
N ALA A 30 19.29 -8.47 1.54
CA ALA A 30 17.91 -8.25 1.16
C ALA A 30 16.95 -8.69 2.26
N TYR A 31 15.94 -7.90 2.51
CA TYR A 31 14.81 -8.18 3.41
C TYR A 31 13.54 -8.20 2.59
N ILE A 32 13.02 -9.39 2.28
CA ILE A 32 11.90 -9.58 1.37
C ILE A 32 10.65 -10.04 2.12
N PHE A 33 9.51 -9.49 1.79
CA PHE A 33 8.23 -9.96 2.31
C PHE A 33 7.85 -11.32 1.69
N PRO A 34 7.24 -12.25 2.48
CA PRO A 34 6.90 -13.60 2.00
C PRO A 34 5.71 -13.63 1.05
N SER A 35 4.95 -12.55 1.00
CA SER A 35 3.79 -12.36 0.12
C SER A 35 3.59 -10.88 -0.14
N LEU A 36 2.64 -10.55 -1.01
CA LEU A 36 2.37 -9.16 -1.39
C LEU A 36 2.15 -8.25 -0.17
N ARG A 37 2.76 -7.06 -0.18
CA ARG A 37 2.62 -6.02 0.84
C ARG A 37 2.51 -4.65 0.20
N PRO A 38 1.78 -3.73 0.86
CA PRO A 38 1.57 -2.39 0.33
C PRO A 38 2.84 -1.54 0.31
N THR A 39 2.91 -0.64 -0.66
CA THR A 39 3.98 0.35 -0.77
C THR A 39 4.22 1.15 0.53
N PRO A 40 3.19 1.62 1.27
CA PRO A 40 3.41 2.27 2.56
C PRO A 40 4.06 1.37 3.62
N GLU A 41 3.79 0.07 3.62
CA GLU A 41 4.43 -0.86 4.54
C GLU A 41 5.90 -1.10 4.20
N LEU A 42 6.27 -1.11 2.91
CA LEU A 42 7.68 -1.10 2.53
C LEU A 42 8.39 0.15 3.06
N SER A 43 7.81 1.34 2.85
CA SER A 43 8.37 2.59 3.37
C SER A 43 8.57 2.56 4.88
N PHE A 44 7.66 1.94 5.61
CA PHE A 44 7.80 1.70 7.04
C PHE A 44 8.93 0.71 7.35
N ALA A 45 8.92 -0.46 6.70
CA ALA A 45 9.86 -1.56 6.95
C ALA A 45 11.30 -1.15 6.69
N LEU A 46 11.57 -0.41 5.61
CA LEU A 46 12.93 0.01 5.30
C LEU A 46 13.52 0.93 6.38
N ARG A 47 12.69 1.82 6.97
CA ARG A 47 13.12 2.69 8.07
C ARG A 47 13.26 1.92 9.38
N ASP A 48 12.32 1.03 9.68
CA ASP A 48 12.33 0.22 10.90
C ASP A 48 13.52 -0.76 10.94
N LEU A 49 13.92 -1.30 9.78
CA LEU A 49 15.08 -2.17 9.62
C LEU A 49 16.40 -1.41 9.37
N ASN A 50 16.38 -0.07 9.36
CA ASN A 50 17.52 0.77 9.01
C ASN A 50 18.17 0.37 7.66
N CYS A 51 17.34 0.10 6.66
CA CYS A 51 17.79 -0.17 5.31
C CYS A 51 18.19 1.13 4.61
N ILE A 52 19.18 1.04 3.69
CA ILE A 52 19.62 2.18 2.88
C ILE A 52 18.70 2.47 1.69
N ALA A 53 17.93 1.46 1.29
CA ALA A 53 17.00 1.57 0.18
C ALA A 53 15.85 0.57 0.33
N GLY A 54 14.79 0.77 -0.44
CA GLY A 54 13.67 -0.13 -0.59
C GLY A 54 13.26 -0.28 -2.06
N ILE A 55 12.67 -1.41 -2.39
CA ILE A 55 12.17 -1.73 -3.73
C ILE A 55 10.73 -2.20 -3.62
N VAL A 56 9.84 -1.67 -4.47
CA VAL A 56 8.50 -2.23 -4.67
C VAL A 56 8.35 -2.63 -6.13
N VAL A 57 8.07 -3.90 -6.36
CA VAL A 57 7.74 -4.41 -7.70
C VAL A 57 6.25 -4.23 -7.90
N THR A 58 5.88 -3.19 -8.64
CA THR A 58 4.49 -2.78 -8.89
C THR A 58 4.41 -1.80 -10.05
N ALA A 59 3.31 -1.81 -10.78
CA ALA A 59 2.95 -0.73 -11.70
C ALA A 59 1.75 0.08 -11.20
N SER A 60 1.49 0.06 -9.86
CA SER A 60 0.41 0.81 -9.22
C SER A 60 -0.96 0.49 -9.88
N HIS A 61 -1.66 1.49 -10.36
CA HIS A 61 -2.99 1.39 -10.98
C HIS A 61 -2.97 1.20 -12.51
N ASN A 62 -1.80 0.99 -13.11
CA ASN A 62 -1.71 0.74 -14.57
C ASN A 62 -2.39 -0.58 -14.97
N PRO A 63 -2.74 -0.77 -16.27
CA PRO A 63 -3.29 -2.01 -16.79
C PRO A 63 -2.46 -3.27 -16.45
N PRO A 64 -3.05 -4.48 -16.51
CA PRO A 64 -2.42 -5.72 -16.05
C PRO A 64 -1.16 -6.11 -16.81
N GLU A 65 -1.00 -5.71 -18.07
CA GLU A 65 0.18 -5.99 -18.89
C GLU A 65 1.43 -5.23 -18.44
N TYR A 66 1.28 -4.23 -17.59
CA TYR A 66 2.42 -3.47 -17.06
C TYR A 66 2.89 -4.03 -15.72
N ASN A 67 4.21 -3.99 -15.54
CA ASN A 67 4.82 -4.10 -14.22
C ASN A 67 5.86 -2.98 -14.08
N GLY A 68 6.36 -2.73 -12.88
CA GLY A 68 7.25 -1.63 -12.61
C GLY A 68 8.19 -1.90 -11.43
N TYR A 69 9.12 -0.99 -11.25
CA TYR A 69 10.15 -1.07 -10.24
C TYR A 69 10.31 0.30 -9.59
N LYS A 70 9.71 0.49 -8.41
CA LYS A 70 9.81 1.72 -7.62
C LYS A 70 10.97 1.59 -6.65
N VAL A 71 11.84 2.59 -6.56
CA VAL A 71 12.96 2.63 -5.62
C VAL A 71 12.72 3.69 -4.55
N TYR A 72 12.97 3.32 -3.32
CA TYR A 72 12.87 4.16 -2.13
C TYR A 72 14.25 4.33 -1.49
N TRP A 73 14.48 5.46 -0.82
CA TRP A 73 15.73 5.73 -0.14
C TRP A 73 15.59 5.58 1.39
N GLU A 74 16.68 5.75 2.12
CA GLU A 74 16.75 5.55 3.58
C GLU A 74 15.72 6.34 4.40
N ASP A 75 15.23 7.46 3.86
CA ASP A 75 14.19 8.29 4.47
C ASP A 75 12.77 7.71 4.32
N GLY A 76 12.61 6.64 3.55
CA GLY A 76 11.33 6.01 3.24
C GLY A 76 10.56 6.67 2.10
N ALA A 77 11.14 7.65 1.41
CA ALA A 77 10.53 8.30 0.26
C ALA A 77 10.99 7.66 -1.06
N GLN A 78 10.11 7.69 -2.06
CA GLN A 78 10.49 7.32 -3.41
C GLN A 78 11.54 8.29 -3.93
N ILE A 79 12.59 7.75 -4.59
CA ILE A 79 13.68 8.57 -5.12
C ILE A 79 13.18 9.57 -6.17
N THR A 80 13.81 10.74 -6.14
CA THR A 80 13.60 11.83 -7.11
C THR A 80 14.95 12.30 -7.64
N ALA A 81 14.93 13.27 -8.56
CA ALA A 81 16.16 13.86 -9.08
C ALA A 81 17.04 14.42 -7.94
N PRO A 82 18.37 14.22 -8.00
CA PRO A 82 19.13 13.63 -9.10
C PRO A 82 19.35 12.09 -8.99
N LYS A 83 18.92 11.44 -7.88
CA LYS A 83 19.21 10.02 -7.62
C LYS A 83 18.58 9.08 -8.64
N ASP A 84 17.35 9.35 -9.06
CA ASP A 84 16.64 8.60 -10.10
C ASP A 84 17.44 8.55 -11.40
N SER A 85 17.88 9.71 -11.86
CA SER A 85 18.67 9.85 -13.09
C SER A 85 20.04 9.18 -12.99
N GLN A 86 20.68 9.23 -11.82
CA GLN A 86 21.94 8.55 -11.56
C GLN A 86 21.76 7.02 -11.65
N ILE A 87 20.76 6.46 -10.98
CA ILE A 87 20.48 5.01 -11.01
C ILE A 87 20.13 4.56 -12.44
N ILE A 88 19.27 5.30 -13.15
CA ILE A 88 18.92 4.97 -14.53
C ILE A 88 20.14 5.04 -15.45
N SER A 89 21.08 5.95 -15.22
CA SER A 89 22.33 6.00 -15.97
C SER A 89 23.18 4.74 -15.80
N GLU A 90 23.32 4.25 -14.55
CA GLU A 90 24.02 3.00 -14.27
C GLU A 90 23.33 1.79 -14.90
N VAL A 91 21.99 1.72 -14.81
CA VAL A 91 21.21 0.66 -15.47
C VAL A 91 21.45 0.64 -16.98
N LYS A 92 21.45 1.82 -17.63
CA LYS A 92 21.69 1.95 -19.07
C LYS A 92 23.15 1.64 -19.47
N ALA A 93 24.11 1.74 -18.54
CA ALA A 93 25.49 1.38 -18.77
C ALA A 93 25.71 -0.15 -18.84
N VAL A 94 24.77 -0.94 -18.33
CA VAL A 94 24.79 -2.40 -18.45
C VAL A 94 24.37 -2.79 -19.86
N THR A 95 25.35 -3.06 -20.74
CA THR A 95 25.14 -3.47 -22.15
C THR A 95 25.16 -4.98 -22.35
N ASP A 96 25.79 -5.72 -21.45
CA ASP A 96 25.82 -7.20 -21.44
C ASP A 96 25.20 -7.72 -20.15
N TYR A 97 23.99 -8.26 -20.25
CA TYR A 97 23.27 -8.81 -19.11
C TYR A 97 23.94 -10.05 -18.49
N ASN A 98 24.84 -10.74 -19.21
CA ASN A 98 25.58 -11.87 -18.65
C ASN A 98 26.60 -11.42 -17.57
N THR A 99 26.89 -10.14 -17.48
CA THR A 99 27.73 -9.55 -16.42
C THR A 99 26.99 -9.31 -15.11
N VAL A 100 25.66 -9.37 -15.13
CA VAL A 100 24.82 -9.21 -13.93
C VAL A 100 25.01 -10.43 -13.04
N LYS A 101 25.50 -10.20 -11.84
CA LYS A 101 25.69 -11.27 -10.85
C LYS A 101 24.34 -11.66 -10.23
N THR A 102 24.13 -12.95 -10.09
CA THR A 102 23.05 -13.51 -9.27
C THR A 102 23.63 -14.58 -8.36
N MET A 103 22.89 -14.98 -7.34
CA MET A 103 23.28 -15.97 -6.34
C MET A 103 22.16 -17.01 -6.20
N ASP A 104 22.53 -18.24 -5.88
CA ASP A 104 21.53 -19.25 -5.52
C ASP A 104 20.78 -18.86 -4.25
N LYS A 105 19.47 -19.08 -4.22
CA LYS A 105 18.62 -18.65 -3.13
C LYS A 105 18.92 -19.34 -1.79
N ASP A 106 19.27 -20.63 -1.84
CA ASP A 106 19.57 -21.39 -0.62
C ASP A 106 20.97 -21.01 -0.09
N GLU A 107 21.92 -20.76 -0.99
CA GLU A 107 23.22 -20.19 -0.63
C GLU A 107 23.05 -18.80 0.01
N ALA A 108 22.26 -17.92 -0.60
CA ALA A 108 22.00 -16.59 -0.08
C ALA A 108 21.36 -16.60 1.33
N LYS A 109 20.45 -17.54 1.57
CA LYS A 109 19.86 -17.80 2.92
C LYS A 109 20.92 -18.31 3.89
N ALA A 110 21.73 -19.29 3.48
CA ALA A 110 22.77 -19.86 4.32
C ALA A 110 23.82 -18.83 4.75
N CYS A 111 24.15 -17.88 3.87
CA CYS A 111 25.05 -16.76 4.16
C CYS A 111 24.39 -15.62 4.95
N GLY A 112 23.08 -15.67 5.22
CA GLY A 112 22.33 -14.63 5.93
C GLY A 112 22.16 -13.34 5.11
N LEU A 113 22.25 -13.41 3.80
CA LEU A 113 22.04 -12.28 2.88
C LEU A 113 20.58 -12.19 2.43
N TYR A 114 19.90 -13.32 2.25
CA TYR A 114 18.47 -13.36 1.91
C TYR A 114 17.64 -13.57 3.19
N ASN A 115 16.91 -12.54 3.59
CA ASN A 115 16.14 -12.55 4.84
C ASN A 115 14.66 -12.37 4.54
N VAL A 116 13.83 -13.31 4.98
CA VAL A 116 12.38 -13.18 4.89
C VAL A 116 11.88 -12.34 6.07
N ILE A 117 11.13 -11.28 5.77
CA ILE A 117 10.49 -10.44 6.79
C ILE A 117 9.29 -11.20 7.35
N GLY A 118 9.24 -11.37 8.67
CA GLY A 118 8.16 -12.08 9.34
C GLY A 118 6.92 -11.22 9.61
N TYR A 119 5.89 -11.86 10.15
CA TYR A 119 4.63 -11.20 10.56
C TYR A 119 4.82 -10.19 11.70
N ASP A 120 5.93 -10.23 12.40
CA ASP A 120 6.32 -9.22 13.39
C ASP A 120 6.46 -7.82 12.78
N MET A 121 6.83 -7.73 11.50
CA MET A 121 6.83 -6.46 10.78
C MET A 121 5.42 -5.93 10.57
N ASP A 122 4.49 -6.80 10.15
CA ASP A 122 3.07 -6.44 10.01
C ASP A 122 2.52 -5.91 11.36
N ASP A 123 2.89 -6.54 12.48
CA ASP A 123 2.46 -6.12 13.83
C ASP A 123 3.01 -4.75 14.20
N ARG A 124 4.28 -4.48 13.90
CA ARG A 124 4.91 -3.17 14.13
C ARG A 124 4.28 -2.10 13.25
N TYR A 125 4.00 -2.42 11.99
CA TYR A 125 3.31 -1.52 11.08
C TYR A 125 1.89 -1.19 11.59
N MET A 126 1.10 -2.20 11.98
CA MET A 126 -0.23 -1.98 12.57
C MET A 126 -0.17 -1.13 13.83
N ALA A 127 0.83 -1.34 14.69
CA ALA A 127 1.01 -0.53 15.89
C ALA A 127 1.32 0.94 15.54
N ALA A 128 2.08 1.20 14.47
CA ALA A 128 2.34 2.54 13.98
C ALA A 128 1.07 3.20 13.40
N LEU A 129 0.31 2.48 12.57
CA LEU A 129 -0.95 2.97 12.00
C LEU A 129 -1.96 3.36 13.09
N LYS A 130 -2.11 2.55 14.13
CA LYS A 130 -3.04 2.87 15.23
C LYS A 130 -2.66 4.15 15.98
N LYS A 131 -1.36 4.47 16.07
CA LYS A 131 -0.90 5.74 16.66
C LYS A 131 -1.25 6.96 15.81
N MET A 132 -1.50 6.79 14.51
CA MET A 132 -1.95 7.86 13.63
C MET A 132 -3.43 8.22 13.84
N SER A 133 -4.19 7.39 14.55
CA SER A 133 -5.58 7.68 14.89
C SER A 133 -5.66 8.77 15.98
N ILE A 134 -6.13 9.96 15.62
CA ILE A 134 -6.11 11.13 16.50
C ILE A 134 -7.26 11.08 17.50
N ASN A 135 -8.47 10.73 17.07
CA ASN A 135 -9.70 10.78 17.89
C ASN A 135 -10.24 9.36 18.21
N GLY A 136 -9.43 8.53 18.85
CA GLY A 136 -9.80 7.15 19.19
C GLY A 136 -11.10 7.04 20.01
N ASP A 137 -11.45 8.04 20.81
CA ASP A 137 -12.71 8.03 21.58
C ASP A 137 -13.95 8.29 20.72
N ILE A 138 -13.81 9.04 19.62
CA ILE A 138 -14.90 9.19 18.64
C ILE A 138 -15.08 7.87 17.89
N ILE A 139 -14.00 7.22 17.48
CA ILE A 139 -14.06 5.92 16.81
C ILE A 139 -14.81 4.92 17.68
N LYS A 140 -14.48 4.82 18.96
CA LYS A 140 -15.19 3.91 19.90
C LYS A 140 -16.71 4.15 19.97
N LYS A 141 -17.14 5.39 19.78
CA LYS A 141 -18.58 5.74 19.85
C LYS A 141 -19.33 5.35 18.58
N VAL A 142 -18.67 5.34 17.42
CA VAL A 142 -19.33 5.15 16.12
C VAL A 142 -18.97 3.84 15.43
N ALA A 143 -17.95 3.13 15.88
CA ALA A 143 -17.44 1.93 15.23
C ALA A 143 -18.43 0.76 15.19
N ASP A 144 -19.39 0.74 16.12
CA ASP A 144 -20.45 -0.26 16.20
C ASP A 144 -21.58 0.00 15.18
N ASP A 145 -21.74 1.22 14.69
CA ASP A 145 -22.83 1.63 13.84
C ASP A 145 -22.43 1.86 12.39
N ILE A 146 -21.21 2.40 12.15
CA ILE A 146 -20.72 2.74 10.81
C ILE A 146 -20.52 1.46 9.98
N LYS A 147 -21.12 1.45 8.81
CA LYS A 147 -20.98 0.40 7.80
C LYS A 147 -20.02 0.84 6.70
N ILE A 148 -18.95 0.09 6.53
CA ILE A 148 -17.89 0.35 5.56
C ILE A 148 -17.92 -0.75 4.50
N VAL A 149 -18.00 -0.37 3.22
CA VAL A 149 -17.66 -1.27 2.12
C VAL A 149 -16.23 -0.99 1.71
N TYR A 150 -15.44 -2.03 1.55
CA TYR A 150 -14.05 -1.92 1.14
C TYR A 150 -13.75 -2.82 -0.05
N THR A 151 -12.97 -2.32 -1.00
CA THR A 151 -12.37 -3.13 -2.05
C THR A 151 -10.87 -2.88 -2.18
N PRO A 152 -10.04 -3.94 -2.18
CA PRO A 152 -8.62 -3.85 -2.41
C PRO A 152 -8.25 -3.81 -3.91
N PHE A 153 -9.21 -3.85 -4.83
CA PHE A 153 -8.96 -4.00 -6.27
C PHE A 153 -7.94 -5.11 -6.57
N HIS A 154 -8.14 -6.30 -5.96
CA HIS A 154 -7.25 -7.47 -6.07
C HIS A 154 -5.82 -7.25 -5.52
N GLY A 155 -5.59 -6.17 -4.81
CA GLY A 155 -4.26 -5.71 -4.41
C GLY A 155 -3.86 -6.01 -2.97
N THR A 156 -2.76 -5.38 -2.59
CA THR A 156 -2.04 -5.57 -1.32
C THR A 156 -2.79 -5.04 -0.11
N GLY A 157 -3.73 -4.11 -0.29
CA GLY A 157 -4.49 -3.49 0.79
C GLY A 157 -5.44 -4.43 1.53
N ASN A 158 -5.80 -5.59 0.95
CA ASN A 158 -6.81 -6.49 1.51
C ASN A 158 -6.57 -6.82 2.99
N ILE A 159 -5.39 -7.33 3.32
CA ILE A 159 -5.07 -7.75 4.69
C ILE A 159 -4.87 -6.55 5.63
N PRO A 160 -3.98 -5.58 5.34
CA PRO A 160 -3.67 -4.50 6.28
C PRO A 160 -4.83 -3.54 6.53
N VAL A 161 -5.60 -3.17 5.49
CA VAL A 161 -6.75 -2.27 5.67
C VAL A 161 -7.84 -2.92 6.51
N ARG A 162 -8.19 -4.17 6.23
CA ARG A 162 -9.17 -4.92 7.03
C ARG A 162 -8.70 -5.10 8.47
N ARG A 163 -7.41 -5.39 8.65
CA ARG A 163 -6.81 -5.57 9.96
C ARG A 163 -6.87 -4.28 10.78
N VAL A 164 -6.45 -3.15 10.22
CA VAL A 164 -6.46 -1.87 10.96
C VAL A 164 -7.88 -1.43 11.31
N LEU A 165 -8.85 -1.58 10.39
CA LEU A 165 -10.24 -1.25 10.68
C LEU A 165 -10.80 -2.13 11.80
N LYS A 166 -10.53 -3.44 11.77
CA LYS A 166 -10.93 -4.37 12.83
C LYS A 166 -10.27 -4.02 14.17
N GLU A 167 -8.96 -3.73 14.18
CA GLU A 167 -8.23 -3.40 15.41
C GLU A 167 -8.62 -2.03 15.98
N LEU A 168 -9.16 -1.12 15.15
CA LEU A 168 -9.76 0.14 15.58
C LEU A 168 -11.18 -0.04 16.13
N GLY A 169 -11.81 -1.22 15.93
CA GLY A 169 -13.09 -1.58 16.51
C GLY A 169 -14.28 -1.54 15.55
N PHE A 170 -14.08 -1.23 14.26
CA PHE A 170 -15.17 -1.24 13.27
C PHE A 170 -15.72 -2.65 13.08
N LYS A 171 -17.03 -2.84 13.33
CA LYS A 171 -17.70 -4.16 13.28
C LYS A 171 -18.29 -4.49 11.92
N HIS A 172 -18.68 -3.48 11.15
CA HIS A 172 -19.41 -3.64 9.90
C HIS A 172 -18.53 -3.25 8.72
N VAL A 173 -17.52 -4.10 8.42
CA VAL A 173 -16.63 -3.95 7.27
C VAL A 173 -16.95 -5.06 6.27
N TYR A 174 -17.53 -4.68 5.13
CA TYR A 174 -17.95 -5.57 4.05
C TYR A 174 -16.94 -5.46 2.91
N VAL A 175 -16.31 -6.57 2.54
CA VAL A 175 -15.35 -6.60 1.44
C VAL A 175 -16.05 -7.08 0.18
N VAL A 176 -15.75 -6.47 -0.96
CA VAL A 176 -16.26 -6.90 -2.27
C VAL A 176 -15.70 -8.27 -2.60
N PRO A 177 -16.54 -9.35 -2.61
CA PRO A 177 -16.02 -10.72 -2.68
C PRO A 177 -15.27 -11.02 -4.00
N GLU A 178 -15.73 -10.43 -5.09
CA GLU A 178 -15.15 -10.63 -6.42
C GLU A 178 -13.75 -10.00 -6.55
N GLN A 179 -13.44 -9.00 -5.70
CA GLN A 179 -12.19 -8.22 -5.74
C GLN A 179 -11.27 -8.49 -4.54
N GLU A 180 -11.69 -9.37 -3.63
CA GLU A 180 -10.96 -9.66 -2.39
C GLU A 180 -9.63 -10.40 -2.65
N LYS A 181 -9.65 -11.39 -3.53
CA LYS A 181 -8.49 -12.22 -3.80
C LYS A 181 -7.54 -11.53 -4.78
N PRO A 182 -6.21 -11.70 -4.61
CA PRO A 182 -5.25 -11.27 -5.61
C PRO A 182 -5.58 -11.86 -6.99
N ASP A 183 -5.60 -11.00 -7.99
CA ASP A 183 -5.79 -11.37 -9.39
C ASP A 183 -4.84 -10.53 -10.25
N PRO A 184 -3.82 -11.13 -10.87
CA PRO A 184 -2.84 -10.40 -11.67
C PRO A 184 -3.41 -9.79 -12.95
N ASP A 185 -4.58 -10.26 -13.39
CA ASP A 185 -5.25 -9.79 -14.60
C ASP A 185 -6.34 -8.74 -14.31
N PHE A 186 -6.64 -8.47 -13.03
CA PHE A 186 -7.68 -7.52 -12.61
C PHE A 186 -9.00 -7.75 -13.35
N THR A 187 -9.44 -9.00 -13.49
CA THR A 187 -10.53 -9.43 -14.38
C THR A 187 -11.88 -8.76 -14.15
N THR A 188 -12.06 -8.14 -12.98
CA THR A 188 -13.29 -7.39 -12.63
C THR A 188 -13.18 -5.89 -12.94
N LEU A 189 -12.05 -5.42 -13.44
CA LEU A 189 -11.72 -4.00 -13.62
C LEU A 189 -11.11 -3.76 -15.00
N GLU A 190 -11.43 -2.65 -15.62
CA GLU A 190 -10.69 -2.15 -16.79
C GLU A 190 -9.32 -1.60 -16.36
N TYR A 191 -9.34 -0.79 -15.30
CA TYR A 191 -8.15 -0.26 -14.62
C TYR A 191 -8.36 -0.30 -13.11
N PRO A 192 -7.39 -0.78 -12.32
CA PRO A 192 -7.50 -0.80 -10.86
C PRO A 192 -7.20 0.58 -10.25
N ASN A 193 -7.84 1.65 -10.76
CA ASN A 193 -7.61 3.03 -10.38
C ASN A 193 -8.73 3.55 -9.47
N PRO A 194 -8.45 3.92 -8.20
CA PRO A 194 -9.45 4.47 -7.28
C PRO A 194 -10.01 5.85 -7.70
N GLU A 195 -9.48 6.47 -8.73
CA GLU A 195 -10.01 7.71 -9.31
C GLU A 195 -11.02 7.44 -10.45
N ASP A 196 -11.10 6.19 -10.95
CA ASP A 196 -12.06 5.81 -11.97
C ASP A 196 -13.41 5.39 -11.34
N PRO A 197 -14.51 6.12 -11.60
CA PRO A 197 -15.83 5.75 -11.09
C PRO A 197 -16.28 4.35 -11.52
N LYS A 198 -15.85 3.84 -12.68
CA LYS A 198 -16.19 2.50 -13.17
C LYS A 198 -15.62 1.41 -12.26
N ALA A 199 -14.46 1.63 -11.66
CA ALA A 199 -13.83 0.68 -10.76
C ALA A 199 -14.67 0.41 -9.50
N PHE A 200 -15.52 1.38 -9.11
CA PHE A 200 -16.40 1.26 -7.95
C PHE A 200 -17.72 0.54 -8.22
N THR A 201 -18.00 0.09 -9.43
CA THR A 201 -19.31 -0.51 -9.80
C THR A 201 -19.75 -1.61 -8.83
N LEU A 202 -18.88 -2.57 -8.53
CA LEU A 202 -19.18 -3.68 -7.60
C LEU A 202 -19.29 -3.19 -6.15
N ALA A 203 -18.40 -2.30 -5.75
CA ALA A 203 -18.39 -1.75 -4.39
C ALA A 203 -19.65 -0.91 -4.11
N LEU A 204 -20.08 -0.08 -5.05
CA LEU A 204 -21.32 0.70 -4.93
C LEU A 204 -22.58 -0.18 -4.95
N LYS A 205 -22.56 -1.28 -5.71
CA LYS A 205 -23.64 -2.27 -5.67
C LYS A 205 -23.74 -2.88 -4.27
N LEU A 206 -22.65 -3.39 -3.74
CA LEU A 206 -22.61 -3.96 -2.38
C LEU A 206 -23.00 -2.91 -1.33
N ALA A 207 -22.54 -1.66 -1.49
CA ALA A 207 -22.85 -0.56 -0.58
C ALA A 207 -24.37 -0.29 -0.50
N LYS A 208 -25.07 -0.33 -1.62
CA LYS A 208 -26.54 -0.22 -1.66
C LYS A 208 -27.25 -1.40 -1.00
N GLU A 209 -26.72 -2.61 -1.17
CA GLU A 209 -27.28 -3.84 -0.58
C GLU A 209 -27.18 -3.85 0.95
N VAL A 210 -26.05 -3.42 1.51
CA VAL A 210 -25.81 -3.41 2.96
C VAL A 210 -26.18 -2.08 3.62
N ASP A 211 -26.56 -1.09 2.83
CA ASP A 211 -26.82 0.28 3.27
C ASP A 211 -25.61 0.90 3.96
N ALA A 212 -24.46 0.94 3.26
CA ALA A 212 -23.19 1.40 3.81
C ALA A 212 -23.13 2.93 3.90
N ASP A 213 -22.42 3.44 4.90
CA ASP A 213 -22.18 4.87 5.09
C ASP A 213 -21.03 5.38 4.22
N ILE A 214 -20.00 4.52 4.05
CA ILE A 214 -18.77 4.87 3.32
C ILE A 214 -18.28 3.69 2.48
N VAL A 215 -17.71 3.99 1.32
CA VAL A 215 -17.05 3.04 0.44
C VAL A 215 -15.60 3.45 0.26
N LEU A 216 -14.70 2.52 0.49
CA LEU A 216 -13.25 2.70 0.37
C LEU A 216 -12.70 1.77 -0.68
N ALA A 217 -11.75 2.25 -1.47
CA ALA A 217 -10.98 1.43 -2.41
C ALA A 217 -9.51 1.80 -2.36
N THR A 218 -8.63 0.80 -2.44
CA THR A 218 -7.19 1.00 -2.63
C THR A 218 -6.76 0.43 -3.97
N ASP A 219 -5.78 1.06 -4.61
CA ASP A 219 -5.13 0.51 -5.80
C ASP A 219 -4.24 -0.71 -5.45
N PRO A 220 -3.69 -1.43 -6.44
CA PRO A 220 -3.00 -2.70 -6.19
C PRO A 220 -1.84 -2.65 -5.20
N ASP A 221 -1.09 -1.57 -5.13
CA ASP A 221 0.00 -1.38 -4.17
C ASP A 221 -0.39 -0.50 -2.96
N ALA A 222 -1.68 -0.14 -2.87
CA ALA A 222 -2.34 0.52 -1.75
C ALA A 222 -1.66 1.81 -1.27
N ASP A 223 -1.12 2.59 -2.21
CA ASP A 223 -0.61 3.95 -1.95
C ASP A 223 -1.64 5.04 -2.31
N ARG A 224 -2.79 4.65 -2.88
CA ARG A 224 -3.92 5.52 -3.20
C ARG A 224 -5.19 5.06 -2.50
N LEU A 225 -6.08 6.03 -2.23
CA LEU A 225 -7.38 5.80 -1.62
C LEU A 225 -8.47 6.50 -2.42
N GLY A 226 -9.48 5.74 -2.85
CA GLY A 226 -10.73 6.26 -3.37
C GLY A 226 -11.83 6.18 -2.31
N VAL A 227 -12.67 7.18 -2.26
CA VAL A 227 -13.72 7.32 -1.24
C VAL A 227 -15.04 7.72 -1.87
N TYR A 228 -16.11 7.03 -1.46
CA TYR A 228 -17.47 7.46 -1.62
C TYR A 228 -18.16 7.53 -0.26
N SER A 229 -19.01 8.53 -0.05
CA SER A 229 -19.85 8.66 1.15
C SER A 229 -21.29 8.75 0.75
N LYS A 230 -22.16 8.16 1.56
CA LYS A 230 -23.60 8.27 1.38
C LYS A 230 -24.08 9.66 1.81
N ASP A 231 -24.75 10.37 0.93
CA ASP A 231 -25.44 11.61 1.26
C ASP A 231 -26.70 11.26 2.06
N THR A 232 -26.76 11.70 3.30
CA THR A 232 -27.85 11.42 4.22
C THR A 232 -29.20 12.07 3.81
N LYS A 233 -29.17 13.07 2.91
CA LYS A 233 -30.36 13.77 2.43
C LYS A 233 -30.97 13.08 1.22
N THR A 234 -30.13 12.61 0.31
CA THR A 234 -30.55 12.02 -0.97
C THR A 234 -30.50 10.50 -0.97
N GLY A 235 -29.67 9.90 -0.09
CA GLY A 235 -29.38 8.47 -0.08
C GLY A 235 -28.39 8.03 -1.16
N GLU A 236 -27.92 8.96 -2.00
CA GLU A 236 -27.00 8.67 -3.09
C GLU A 236 -25.54 8.70 -2.61
N TYR A 237 -24.67 7.92 -3.29
CA TYR A 237 -23.24 7.90 -3.01
C TYR A 237 -22.51 8.97 -3.81
N GLN A 238 -21.77 9.84 -3.10
CA GLN A 238 -20.96 10.91 -3.69
C GLN A 238 -19.48 10.55 -3.62
N SER A 239 -18.78 10.70 -4.75
CA SER A 239 -17.33 10.48 -4.81
C SER A 239 -16.56 11.68 -4.25
N PHE A 240 -15.46 11.37 -3.55
CA PHE A 240 -14.44 12.35 -3.17
C PHE A 240 -13.20 12.11 -4.01
N THR A 241 -12.77 13.14 -4.75
CA THR A 241 -11.49 13.05 -5.45
C THR A 241 -10.32 12.97 -4.46
N GLY A 242 -9.17 12.48 -4.90
CA GLY A 242 -7.96 12.44 -4.06
C GLY A 242 -7.63 13.79 -3.44
N ASN A 243 -7.76 14.89 -4.21
CA ASN A 243 -7.55 16.26 -3.72
C ASN A 243 -8.59 16.67 -2.66
N MET A 244 -9.86 16.33 -2.86
CA MET A 244 -10.91 16.62 -1.85
C MET A 244 -10.64 15.86 -0.56
N SER A 245 -10.31 14.57 -0.63
CA SER A 245 -9.98 13.75 0.53
C SER A 245 -8.74 14.29 1.26
N ALA A 246 -7.70 14.66 0.51
CA ALA A 246 -6.48 15.24 1.08
C ALA A 246 -6.75 16.54 1.81
N MET A 247 -7.57 17.44 1.24
CA MET A 247 -7.93 18.73 1.87
C MET A 247 -8.77 18.52 3.13
N LEU A 248 -9.72 17.57 3.14
CA LEU A 248 -10.51 17.25 4.32
C LEU A 248 -9.66 16.67 5.45
N ILE A 249 -8.71 15.78 5.13
CA ILE A 249 -7.77 15.22 6.10
C ILE A 249 -6.84 16.31 6.64
N ALA A 250 -6.31 17.16 5.77
CA ALA A 250 -5.44 18.26 6.18
C ALA A 250 -6.17 19.25 7.10
N GLU A 251 -7.38 19.66 6.74
CA GLU A 251 -8.22 20.54 7.58
C GLU A 251 -8.51 19.90 8.94
N TYR A 252 -8.87 18.62 8.95
CA TYR A 252 -9.12 17.88 10.19
C TYR A 252 -7.87 17.86 11.11
N ILE A 253 -6.69 17.56 10.57
CA ILE A 253 -5.44 17.51 11.34
C ILE A 253 -5.09 18.91 11.86
N LEU A 254 -5.15 19.93 10.99
CA LEU A 254 -4.79 21.29 11.35
C LEU A 254 -5.74 21.90 12.39
N SER A 255 -7.04 21.63 12.30
CA SER A 255 -8.01 22.09 13.29
C SER A 255 -7.74 21.55 14.69
N LEU A 256 -7.22 20.32 14.79
CA LEU A 256 -6.87 19.72 16.07
C LEU A 256 -5.58 20.29 16.67
N ILE A 257 -4.61 20.65 15.85
CA ILE A 257 -3.36 21.30 16.30
C ILE A 257 -3.66 22.69 16.87
N HIS A 258 -4.54 23.46 16.23
CA HIS A 258 -4.89 24.82 16.69
C HIS A 258 -5.74 24.85 17.97
N ILE A 259 -6.46 23.78 18.31
CA ILE A 259 -7.21 23.67 19.57
C ILE A 259 -6.25 23.54 20.78
N SER A 260 -5.03 23.07 20.59
CA SER A 260 -4.04 22.87 21.64
C SER A 260 -3.11 24.08 21.89
N GLU A 261 -3.12 25.08 21.03
CA GLU A 261 -2.36 26.32 21.28
C GLU A 261 -3.22 27.34 22.05
N PRO A 262 -2.79 27.78 23.27
CA PRO A 262 -3.45 28.88 23.93
C PRO A 262 -3.26 30.13 23.07
N THR A 263 -4.37 30.71 22.63
CA THR A 263 -4.38 32.06 22.04
C THR A 263 -3.64 32.99 22.98
N ARG A 264 -2.43 33.37 22.62
CA ARG A 264 -1.75 34.47 23.34
C ARG A 264 -2.53 35.76 23.10
N PRO A 265 -2.86 36.50 24.15
CA PRO A 265 -3.52 37.79 24.04
C PRO A 265 -2.64 38.82 23.35
#